data_bcfde7bf604a1e1e8c5a399a0cc42778
#
_entry.id   bcfde7bf604a1e1e8c5a399a0cc42778
#
_cell.length_a   1.000
_cell.length_b   1.000
_cell.length_c   1.000
_cell.angle_alpha   90.00
_cell.angle_beta   90.00
_cell.angle_gamma   90.00
#
_symmetry.space_group_name_H-M   'P 1'
#
loop_
_entity.id
_entity.type
_entity.pdbx_description
1 polymer ?
#
loop_
_entity_poly.entity_id
_entity_poly.type
_entity_poly.pdbx_seq_one_letter_code
_entity_poly.pdbx_strand_id
1 'polypeptide(L)'
;MRTRTLHLQQRENVLLELSKKREDCEDLAPVLWHTFGTVAGLLQEIVSIYPLLSPPTLTAHASNRVCNALALLQCVASHKDTRSLFLSAHIPLYLYPFLNTDSKSRPFEYLRLTSLGVIGALVKMDDPEVINFLLQTEIIPLCLRIMGSGSELSKTVATFIVQKILLDNSGLAYVCTTSDRFFAVSKVLSDMVNNLITAPSVRLLKHCVRCYLRLTDNPRAREALRDALPQSLRDETFLHLLRDDLTVRKWLTQLLQAVNSPTTGVTRATGGSDVSGLGGGSNVLGGLNVGGAGGGLGGGV
;
A
#
# COMPACT_ATOMS: atom_id res chain seq x y z
N MET A 1 -34.68 -18.86 -22.36
CA MET A 1 -33.21 -19.02 -22.43
C MET A 1 -32.57 -18.08 -23.48
N ARG A 2 -33.01 -18.02 -24.73
CA ARG A 2 -32.41 -17.17 -25.79
C ARG A 2 -32.32 -15.69 -25.45
N THR A 3 -33.32 -15.07 -24.86
CA THR A 3 -33.35 -13.66 -24.49
C THR A 3 -32.31 -13.31 -23.42
N ARG A 4 -32.12 -14.17 -22.40
CA ARG A 4 -31.12 -13.99 -21.33
C ARG A 4 -29.69 -14.07 -21.88
N THR A 5 -29.42 -14.93 -22.85
CA THR A 5 -28.13 -15.07 -23.51
C THR A 5 -27.82 -13.85 -24.39
N LEU A 6 -28.82 -13.31 -25.10
CA LEU A 6 -28.65 -12.09 -25.90
C LEU A 6 -28.32 -10.87 -25.03
N HIS A 7 -28.99 -10.71 -23.90
CA HIS A 7 -28.68 -9.63 -22.95
C HIS A 7 -27.27 -9.74 -22.35
N LEU A 8 -26.82 -10.96 -22.04
CA LEU A 8 -25.47 -11.20 -21.55
C LEU A 8 -24.41 -10.85 -22.61
N GLN A 9 -24.63 -11.25 -23.87
CA GLN A 9 -23.70 -10.93 -24.95
C GLN A 9 -23.63 -9.43 -25.25
N GLN A 10 -24.76 -8.74 -25.24
CA GLN A 10 -24.80 -7.29 -25.40
C GLN A 10 -24.04 -6.58 -24.28
N ARG A 11 -24.22 -7.01 -23.03
CA ARG A 11 -23.54 -6.46 -21.86
C ARG A 11 -22.03 -6.64 -21.95
N GLU A 12 -21.57 -7.83 -22.38
CA GLU A 12 -20.16 -8.12 -22.59
C GLU A 12 -19.52 -7.22 -23.65
N ASN A 13 -20.19 -7.05 -24.78
CA ASN A 13 -19.73 -6.14 -25.85
C ASN A 13 -19.64 -4.70 -25.36
N VAL A 14 -20.64 -4.21 -24.61
CA VAL A 14 -20.64 -2.85 -24.04
C VAL A 14 -19.48 -2.69 -23.06
N LEU A 15 -19.23 -3.64 -22.17
CA LEU A 15 -18.10 -3.60 -21.23
C LEU A 15 -16.76 -3.55 -21.97
N LEU A 16 -16.61 -4.34 -23.03
CA LEU A 16 -15.41 -4.35 -23.85
C LEU A 16 -15.18 -3.00 -24.55
N GLU A 17 -16.22 -2.45 -25.16
CA GLU A 17 -16.09 -1.16 -25.88
C GLU A 17 -15.84 0.01 -24.92
N LEU A 18 -16.51 0.05 -23.78
CA LEU A 18 -16.27 1.07 -22.76
C LEU A 18 -14.86 0.95 -22.17
N SER A 19 -14.38 -0.27 -21.92
CA SER A 19 -13.04 -0.50 -21.38
C SER A 19 -11.92 -0.03 -22.33
N LYS A 20 -12.14 -0.10 -23.65
CA LYS A 20 -11.22 0.42 -24.67
C LYS A 20 -11.18 1.96 -24.69
N LYS A 21 -12.34 2.58 -24.50
CA LYS A 21 -12.49 4.04 -24.56
C LYS A 21 -12.13 4.78 -23.27
N ARG A 22 -11.75 4.06 -22.20
CA ARG A 22 -11.50 4.64 -20.88
C ARG A 22 -10.35 5.67 -20.84
N GLU A 23 -9.41 5.57 -21.79
CA GLU A 23 -8.25 6.47 -21.87
C GLU A 23 -8.56 7.72 -22.72
N ASP A 24 -9.60 7.64 -23.58
CA ASP A 24 -9.99 8.72 -24.50
C ASP A 24 -11.07 9.65 -23.91
N CYS A 25 -11.72 9.24 -22.81
CA CYS A 25 -12.85 9.97 -22.21
C CYS A 25 -12.55 10.33 -20.74
N GLU A 26 -12.18 11.58 -20.51
CA GLU A 26 -11.83 12.09 -19.18
C GLU A 26 -13.02 12.05 -18.20
N ASP A 27 -14.24 12.29 -18.69
CA ASP A 27 -15.47 12.32 -17.88
C ASP A 27 -16.11 10.93 -17.69
N LEU A 28 -15.48 9.86 -18.16
CA LEU A 28 -16.09 8.53 -18.10
C LEU A 28 -16.33 8.09 -16.64
N ALA A 29 -15.44 8.39 -15.72
CA ALA A 29 -15.55 7.97 -14.33
C ALA A 29 -16.77 8.59 -13.61
N PRO A 30 -17.00 9.92 -13.63
CA PRO A 30 -18.24 10.52 -13.12
C PRO A 30 -19.50 9.98 -13.80
N VAL A 31 -19.49 9.79 -15.10
CA VAL A 31 -20.64 9.23 -15.84
C VAL A 31 -20.94 7.81 -15.37
N LEU A 32 -19.93 6.93 -15.25
CA LEU A 32 -20.12 5.57 -14.75
C LEU A 32 -20.67 5.55 -13.32
N TRP A 33 -20.17 6.45 -12.47
CA TRP A 33 -20.57 6.48 -11.07
C TRP A 33 -22.01 6.98 -10.89
N HIS A 34 -22.37 8.07 -11.54
CA HIS A 34 -23.66 8.72 -11.34
C HIS A 34 -24.78 8.16 -12.23
N THR A 35 -24.45 7.31 -13.22
CA THR A 35 -25.47 6.63 -14.02
C THR A 35 -26.10 5.50 -13.21
N PHE A 36 -27.43 5.59 -13.04
CA PHE A 36 -28.19 4.61 -12.26
C PHE A 36 -27.93 3.16 -12.69
N GLY A 37 -27.58 2.30 -11.74
CA GLY A 37 -27.41 0.87 -11.97
C GLY A 37 -26.06 0.47 -12.59
N THR A 38 -25.23 1.40 -13.06
CA THR A 38 -23.95 1.08 -13.73
C THR A 38 -22.96 0.42 -12.76
N VAL A 39 -22.69 1.02 -11.61
CA VAL A 39 -21.77 0.47 -10.61
C VAL A 39 -22.29 -0.88 -10.10
N ALA A 40 -23.60 -0.98 -9.83
CA ALA A 40 -24.22 -2.25 -9.43
C ALA A 40 -24.05 -3.33 -10.51
N GLY A 41 -24.18 -2.95 -11.78
CA GLY A 41 -23.92 -3.82 -12.91
C GLY A 41 -22.46 -4.30 -12.99
N LEU A 42 -21.49 -3.43 -12.75
CA LEU A 42 -20.07 -3.80 -12.68
C LEU A 42 -19.79 -4.74 -11.52
N LEU A 43 -20.35 -4.47 -10.34
CA LEU A 43 -20.22 -5.36 -9.17
C LEU A 43 -20.87 -6.73 -9.39
N GLN A 44 -21.99 -6.80 -10.11
CA GLN A 44 -22.59 -8.09 -10.48
C GLN A 44 -21.65 -8.93 -11.35
N GLU A 45 -20.92 -8.32 -12.29
CA GLU A 45 -19.90 -9.05 -13.08
C GLU A 45 -18.81 -9.62 -12.18
N ILE A 46 -18.31 -8.83 -11.22
CA ILE A 46 -17.29 -9.25 -10.27
C ILE A 46 -17.79 -10.43 -9.41
N VAL A 47 -18.92 -10.28 -8.75
CA VAL A 47 -19.48 -11.30 -7.85
C VAL A 47 -19.87 -12.58 -8.59
N SER A 48 -20.26 -12.48 -9.88
CA SER A 48 -20.69 -13.63 -10.68
C SER A 48 -19.63 -14.73 -10.82
N ILE A 49 -18.34 -14.40 -10.68
CA ILE A 49 -17.25 -15.38 -10.83
C ILE A 49 -16.71 -15.90 -9.49
N TYR A 50 -17.20 -15.45 -8.35
CA TYR A 50 -16.74 -15.96 -7.05
C TYR A 50 -16.87 -17.48 -6.92
N PRO A 51 -17.98 -18.14 -7.37
CA PRO A 51 -18.08 -19.59 -7.33
C PRO A 51 -17.02 -20.32 -8.19
N LEU A 52 -16.38 -19.64 -9.15
CA LEU A 52 -15.35 -20.19 -10.03
C LEU A 52 -13.94 -20.09 -9.43
N LEU A 53 -13.80 -19.42 -8.28
CA LEU A 53 -12.51 -19.29 -7.61
C LEU A 53 -12.15 -20.53 -6.80
N SER A 54 -13.17 -21.20 -6.21
CA SER A 54 -13.00 -22.45 -5.46
C SER A 54 -14.20 -23.38 -5.67
N PRO A 55 -14.01 -24.52 -6.38
CA PRO A 55 -12.76 -24.98 -7.01
C PRO A 55 -12.30 -24.05 -8.16
N PRO A 56 -10.98 -24.05 -8.52
CA PRO A 56 -10.44 -23.11 -9.50
C PRO A 56 -10.82 -23.47 -10.94
N THR A 57 -12.04 -23.14 -11.33
CA THR A 57 -12.64 -23.45 -12.65
C THR A 57 -12.80 -22.23 -13.55
N LEU A 58 -12.14 -21.11 -13.22
CA LEU A 58 -12.23 -19.86 -13.97
C LEU A 58 -11.70 -20.01 -15.39
N THR A 59 -12.57 -19.73 -16.39
CA THR A 59 -12.21 -19.74 -17.81
C THR A 59 -11.59 -18.41 -18.25
N ALA A 60 -10.84 -18.41 -19.36
CA ALA A 60 -10.30 -17.21 -19.96
C ALA A 60 -11.39 -16.20 -20.35
N HIS A 61 -12.52 -16.70 -20.88
CA HIS A 61 -13.66 -15.87 -21.26
C HIS A 61 -14.27 -15.14 -20.04
N ALA A 62 -14.54 -15.86 -18.95
CA ALA A 62 -15.08 -15.26 -17.72
C ALA A 62 -14.09 -14.26 -17.10
N SER A 63 -12.79 -14.60 -17.08
CA SER A 63 -11.74 -13.71 -16.61
C SER A 63 -11.69 -12.41 -17.42
N ASN A 64 -11.66 -12.49 -18.75
CA ASN A 64 -11.61 -11.30 -19.61
C ASN A 64 -12.82 -10.38 -19.41
N ARG A 65 -14.02 -10.95 -19.30
CA ARG A 65 -15.24 -10.19 -19.06
C ARG A 65 -15.17 -9.39 -17.76
N VAL A 66 -14.73 -10.02 -16.67
CA VAL A 66 -14.58 -9.35 -15.37
C VAL A 66 -13.42 -8.36 -15.40
N CYS A 67 -12.33 -8.65 -16.08
CA CYS A 67 -11.21 -7.71 -16.23
C CYS A 67 -11.63 -6.43 -16.98
N ASN A 68 -12.56 -6.50 -17.94
CA ASN A 68 -13.14 -5.31 -18.58
C ASN A 68 -13.94 -4.47 -17.55
N ALA A 69 -14.72 -5.11 -16.68
CA ALA A 69 -15.42 -4.40 -15.60
C ALA A 69 -14.44 -3.79 -14.60
N LEU A 70 -13.37 -4.51 -14.23
CA LEU A 70 -12.30 -4.00 -13.35
C LEU A 70 -11.57 -2.80 -13.98
N ALA A 71 -11.34 -2.79 -15.29
CA ALA A 71 -10.73 -1.66 -15.99
C ALA A 71 -11.59 -0.39 -15.89
N LEU A 72 -12.91 -0.51 -15.94
CA LEU A 72 -13.83 0.60 -15.71
C LEU A 72 -13.84 1.05 -14.25
N LEU A 73 -13.81 0.11 -13.30
CA LEU A 73 -13.67 0.44 -11.88
C LEU A 73 -12.32 1.10 -11.58
N GLN A 74 -11.24 0.74 -12.30
CA GLN A 74 -9.95 1.42 -12.19
C GLN A 74 -10.04 2.89 -12.62
N CYS A 75 -10.80 3.19 -13.67
CA CYS A 75 -11.09 4.57 -14.09
C CYS A 75 -11.78 5.35 -12.96
N VAL A 76 -12.85 4.77 -12.38
CA VAL A 76 -13.58 5.36 -11.24
C VAL A 76 -12.67 5.57 -10.02
N ALA A 77 -11.81 4.61 -9.70
CA ALA A 77 -10.86 4.67 -8.59
C ALA A 77 -9.77 5.73 -8.78
N SER A 78 -9.40 6.03 -10.03
CA SER A 78 -8.37 7.02 -10.36
C SER A 78 -8.87 8.46 -10.30
N HIS A 79 -10.17 8.67 -10.52
CA HIS A 79 -10.72 10.01 -10.72
C HIS A 79 -10.97 10.73 -9.39
N LYS A 80 -10.61 12.01 -9.34
CA LYS A 80 -10.69 12.84 -8.11
C LYS A 80 -12.09 12.92 -7.51
N ASP A 81 -13.14 13.03 -8.34
CA ASP A 81 -14.50 13.26 -7.89
C ASP A 81 -15.24 11.96 -7.50
N THR A 82 -14.73 10.80 -7.90
CA THR A 82 -15.36 9.50 -7.65
C THR A 82 -14.58 8.62 -6.67
N ARG A 83 -13.30 8.90 -6.42
CA ARG A 83 -12.43 8.08 -5.56
C ARG A 83 -12.94 7.96 -4.13
N SER A 84 -13.30 9.07 -3.48
CA SER A 84 -13.83 9.03 -2.11
C SER A 84 -15.17 8.29 -2.04
N LEU A 85 -16.03 8.45 -3.03
CA LEU A 85 -17.28 7.71 -3.14
C LEU A 85 -17.03 6.20 -3.33
N PHE A 86 -16.03 5.84 -4.15
CA PHE A 86 -15.59 4.47 -4.37
C PHE A 86 -15.09 3.80 -3.07
N LEU A 87 -14.34 4.53 -2.24
CA LEU A 87 -13.88 4.07 -0.92
C LEU A 87 -15.05 3.95 0.06
N SER A 88 -15.90 4.96 0.17
CA SER A 88 -17.06 4.97 1.06
C SER A 88 -18.03 3.83 0.75
N ALA A 89 -18.15 3.44 -0.52
CA ALA A 89 -18.92 2.29 -0.94
C ALA A 89 -18.19 0.94 -0.73
N HIS A 90 -16.99 0.94 -0.13
CA HIS A 90 -16.18 -0.25 0.15
C HIS A 90 -15.91 -1.14 -1.08
N ILE A 91 -15.88 -0.55 -2.28
CA ILE A 91 -15.68 -1.30 -3.53
C ILE A 91 -14.38 -2.12 -3.54
N PRO A 92 -13.24 -1.67 -2.96
CA PRO A 92 -12.01 -2.46 -2.96
C PRO A 92 -12.17 -3.85 -2.34
N LEU A 93 -13.06 -4.04 -1.37
CA LEU A 93 -13.27 -5.34 -0.71
C LEU A 93 -13.79 -6.43 -1.66
N TYR A 94 -14.53 -6.05 -2.70
CA TYR A 94 -14.98 -7.02 -3.73
C TYR A 94 -13.82 -7.61 -4.55
N LEU A 95 -12.63 -7.00 -4.51
CA LEU A 95 -11.46 -7.46 -5.24
C LEU A 95 -10.59 -8.42 -4.42
N TYR A 96 -10.70 -8.41 -3.10
CA TYR A 96 -9.87 -9.21 -2.21
C TYR A 96 -9.98 -10.72 -2.43
N PRO A 97 -11.16 -11.30 -2.74
CA PRO A 97 -11.24 -12.70 -3.11
C PRO A 97 -10.37 -13.07 -4.32
N PHE A 98 -10.20 -12.17 -5.28
CA PHE A 98 -9.34 -12.38 -6.44
C PHE A 98 -7.86 -12.37 -6.07
N LEU A 99 -7.46 -11.43 -5.18
CA LEU A 99 -6.10 -11.32 -4.68
C LEU A 99 -5.73 -12.51 -3.79
N ASN A 100 -6.73 -13.17 -3.19
CA ASN A 100 -6.55 -14.32 -2.29
C ASN A 100 -6.54 -15.67 -3.02
N THR A 101 -6.32 -15.71 -4.33
CA THR A 101 -6.28 -16.94 -5.13
C THR A 101 -4.84 -17.42 -5.32
N ASP A 102 -4.63 -18.75 -5.36
CA ASP A 102 -3.31 -19.37 -5.49
C ASP A 102 -3.04 -19.97 -6.89
N SER A 103 -4.08 -20.13 -7.71
CA SER A 103 -3.93 -20.68 -9.05
C SER A 103 -3.00 -19.83 -9.92
N LYS A 104 -2.03 -20.48 -10.56
CA LYS A 104 -1.06 -19.85 -11.48
C LYS A 104 -1.51 -19.88 -12.93
N SER A 105 -2.73 -20.36 -13.19
CA SER A 105 -3.26 -20.36 -14.55
C SER A 105 -3.47 -18.93 -15.06
N ARG A 106 -3.32 -18.75 -16.37
CA ARG A 106 -3.39 -17.43 -17.01
C ARG A 106 -4.66 -16.62 -16.67
N PRO A 107 -5.87 -17.20 -16.61
CA PRO A 107 -7.08 -16.46 -16.21
C PRO A 107 -6.99 -15.87 -14.80
N PHE A 108 -6.44 -16.61 -13.83
CA PHE A 108 -6.28 -16.16 -12.46
C PHE A 108 -5.17 -15.09 -12.34
N GLU A 109 -4.04 -15.28 -13.03
CA GLU A 109 -2.98 -14.26 -13.06
C GLU A 109 -3.49 -12.93 -13.63
N TYR A 110 -4.26 -12.97 -14.72
CA TYR A 110 -4.83 -11.78 -15.33
C TYR A 110 -5.83 -11.10 -14.40
N LEU A 111 -6.66 -11.90 -13.72
CA LEU A 111 -7.62 -11.38 -12.74
C LEU A 111 -6.92 -10.69 -11.55
N ARG A 112 -5.88 -11.33 -10.98
CA ARG A 112 -5.07 -10.72 -9.90
C ARG A 112 -4.41 -9.42 -10.35
N LEU A 113 -3.75 -9.44 -11.51
CA LEU A 113 -3.05 -8.28 -12.04
C LEU A 113 -4.00 -7.09 -12.25
N THR A 114 -5.18 -7.33 -12.85
CA THR A 114 -6.16 -6.26 -13.10
C THR A 114 -6.76 -5.74 -11.79
N SER A 115 -7.01 -6.63 -10.82
CA SER A 115 -7.47 -6.25 -9.47
C SER A 115 -6.44 -5.40 -8.74
N LEU A 116 -5.16 -5.79 -8.78
CA LEU A 116 -4.05 -4.97 -8.26
C LEU A 116 -3.96 -3.62 -8.96
N GLY A 117 -4.29 -3.56 -10.26
CA GLY A 117 -4.35 -2.31 -11.02
C GLY A 117 -5.34 -1.31 -10.45
N VAL A 118 -6.52 -1.77 -10.00
CA VAL A 118 -7.52 -0.92 -9.34
C VAL A 118 -6.99 -0.38 -8.01
N ILE A 119 -6.41 -1.23 -7.16
CA ILE A 119 -5.82 -0.81 -5.89
C ILE A 119 -4.61 0.11 -6.13
N GLY A 120 -3.77 -0.21 -7.13
CA GLY A 120 -2.64 0.63 -7.53
C GLY A 120 -3.06 2.03 -7.99
N ALA A 121 -4.20 2.15 -8.67
CA ALA A 121 -4.77 3.42 -9.07
C ALA A 121 -5.19 4.28 -7.86
N LEU A 122 -5.78 3.66 -6.84
CA LEU A 122 -6.12 4.34 -5.59
C LEU A 122 -4.88 4.90 -4.89
N VAL A 123 -3.85 4.07 -4.64
CA VAL A 123 -2.66 4.48 -3.88
C VAL A 123 -1.76 5.44 -4.66
N LYS A 124 -1.89 5.53 -5.98
CA LYS A 124 -1.08 6.42 -6.83
C LYS A 124 -1.26 7.89 -6.46
N MET A 125 -2.41 8.25 -5.93
CA MET A 125 -2.79 9.64 -5.66
C MET A 125 -2.30 10.15 -4.30
N ASP A 126 -1.61 9.32 -3.50
CA ASP A 126 -1.06 9.65 -2.18
C ASP A 126 -2.11 10.22 -1.20
N ASP A 127 -3.33 9.68 -1.26
CA ASP A 127 -4.45 10.10 -0.43
C ASP A 127 -4.44 9.34 0.92
N PRO A 128 -4.35 10.02 2.06
CA PRO A 128 -4.33 9.38 3.37
C PRO A 128 -5.58 8.54 3.69
N GLU A 129 -6.76 8.91 3.16
CA GLU A 129 -7.98 8.12 3.36
C GLU A 129 -7.86 6.74 2.71
N VAL A 130 -7.25 6.69 1.51
CA VAL A 130 -6.96 5.43 0.81
C VAL A 130 -6.04 4.56 1.64
N ILE A 131 -4.94 5.13 2.16
CA ILE A 131 -3.98 4.38 2.96
C ILE A 131 -4.63 3.83 4.22
N ASN A 132 -5.38 4.66 4.96
CA ASN A 132 -6.08 4.23 6.17
C ASN A 132 -7.10 3.12 5.90
N PHE A 133 -7.90 3.24 4.82
CA PHE A 133 -8.83 2.20 4.39
C PHE A 133 -8.11 0.88 4.12
N LEU A 134 -7.03 0.91 3.35
CA LEU A 134 -6.27 -0.28 2.97
C LEU A 134 -5.59 -0.96 4.17
N LEU A 135 -5.12 -0.18 5.16
CA LEU A 135 -4.57 -0.71 6.40
C LEU A 135 -5.63 -1.40 7.26
N GLN A 136 -6.81 -0.79 7.40
CA GLN A 136 -7.94 -1.35 8.14
C GLN A 136 -8.50 -2.62 7.51
N THR A 137 -8.37 -2.77 6.20
CA THR A 137 -8.88 -3.90 5.43
C THR A 137 -7.83 -4.96 5.12
N GLU A 138 -6.65 -4.87 5.73
CA GLU A 138 -5.58 -5.87 5.69
C GLU A 138 -5.07 -6.21 4.27
N ILE A 139 -4.89 -5.19 3.42
CA ILE A 139 -4.36 -5.37 2.06
C ILE A 139 -2.90 -5.89 2.07
N ILE A 140 -2.11 -5.57 3.10
CA ILE A 140 -0.68 -5.90 3.14
C ILE A 140 -0.44 -7.41 3.04
N PRO A 141 -1.09 -8.29 3.83
CA PRO A 141 -0.93 -9.75 3.69
C PRO A 141 -1.21 -10.27 2.28
N LEU A 142 -2.23 -9.72 1.60
CA LEU A 142 -2.56 -10.10 0.23
C LEU A 142 -1.46 -9.68 -0.75
N CYS A 143 -0.94 -8.46 -0.61
CA CYS A 143 0.19 -7.99 -1.42
C CYS A 143 1.44 -8.84 -1.18
N LEU A 144 1.80 -9.14 0.07
CA LEU A 144 2.97 -9.96 0.40
C LEU A 144 2.88 -11.36 -0.20
N ARG A 145 1.72 -12.00 -0.20
CA ARG A 145 1.49 -13.28 -0.88
C ARG A 145 1.79 -13.19 -2.37
N ILE A 146 1.25 -12.16 -3.04
CA ILE A 146 1.46 -11.96 -4.49
C ILE A 146 2.91 -11.61 -4.79
N MET A 147 3.57 -10.83 -3.94
CA MET A 147 5.02 -10.55 -4.06
C MET A 147 5.85 -11.83 -3.99
N GLY A 148 5.44 -12.81 -3.18
CA GLY A 148 6.13 -14.10 -3.08
C GLY A 148 5.89 -15.02 -4.28
N SER A 149 4.67 -15.11 -4.81
CA SER A 149 4.23 -16.18 -5.71
C SER A 149 3.68 -15.75 -7.07
N GLY A 150 3.41 -14.46 -7.28
CA GLY A 150 2.80 -13.95 -8.52
C GLY A 150 3.75 -13.89 -9.72
N SER A 151 3.20 -13.51 -10.88
CA SER A 151 4.00 -13.15 -12.06
C SER A 151 4.84 -11.90 -11.81
N GLU A 152 5.84 -11.64 -12.64
CA GLU A 152 6.71 -10.45 -12.50
C GLU A 152 5.88 -9.15 -12.47
N LEU A 153 4.88 -9.03 -13.34
CA LEU A 153 3.99 -7.87 -13.38
C LEU A 153 3.18 -7.74 -12.10
N SER A 154 2.57 -8.83 -11.62
CA SER A 154 1.79 -8.84 -10.37
C SER A 154 2.67 -8.52 -9.16
N LYS A 155 3.90 -9.08 -9.10
CA LYS A 155 4.91 -8.74 -8.08
C LYS A 155 5.23 -7.25 -8.10
N THR A 156 5.44 -6.69 -9.28
CA THR A 156 5.79 -5.27 -9.43
C THR A 156 4.67 -4.36 -8.91
N VAL A 157 3.41 -4.63 -9.28
CA VAL A 157 2.28 -3.82 -8.83
C VAL A 157 2.02 -3.99 -7.33
N ALA A 158 2.09 -5.23 -6.82
CA ALA A 158 1.94 -5.48 -5.37
C ALA A 158 3.03 -4.77 -4.55
N THR A 159 4.30 -4.81 -5.02
CA THR A 159 5.40 -4.10 -4.36
C THR A 159 5.22 -2.59 -4.42
N PHE A 160 4.71 -2.06 -5.55
CA PHE A 160 4.37 -0.64 -5.67
C PHE A 160 3.29 -0.22 -4.66
N ILE A 161 2.25 -1.05 -4.45
CA ILE A 161 1.20 -0.79 -3.45
C ILE A 161 1.82 -0.75 -2.04
N VAL A 162 2.61 -1.76 -1.67
CA VAL A 162 3.31 -1.80 -0.38
C VAL A 162 4.24 -0.60 -0.21
N GLN A 163 4.99 -0.22 -1.25
CA GLN A 163 5.83 0.97 -1.24
C GLN A 163 5.02 2.24 -0.96
N LYS A 164 3.87 2.43 -1.62
CA LYS A 164 3.02 3.60 -1.41
C LYS A 164 2.46 3.65 0.02
N ILE A 165 2.05 2.51 0.56
CA ILE A 165 1.62 2.39 1.95
C ILE A 165 2.78 2.76 2.90
N LEU A 166 3.99 2.24 2.67
CA LEU A 166 5.15 2.55 3.50
C LEU A 166 5.57 4.02 3.42
N LEU A 167 5.39 4.69 2.29
CA LEU A 167 5.72 6.11 2.13
C LEU A 167 4.82 7.01 2.99
N ASP A 168 3.61 6.60 3.28
CA ASP A 168 2.75 7.25 4.25
C ASP A 168 3.21 6.98 5.69
N ASN A 169 3.07 7.97 6.58
CA ASN A 169 3.51 7.85 7.96
C ASN A 169 2.69 6.82 8.74
N SER A 170 1.37 6.75 8.50
CA SER A 170 0.48 5.78 9.13
C SER A 170 0.82 4.36 8.68
N GLY A 171 1.13 4.18 7.40
CA GLY A 171 1.57 2.91 6.84
C GLY A 171 2.91 2.44 7.40
N LEU A 172 3.90 3.33 7.49
CA LEU A 172 5.18 3.03 8.13
C LEU A 172 4.99 2.64 9.60
N ALA A 173 4.21 3.42 10.34
CA ALA A 173 3.91 3.15 11.74
C ALA A 173 3.22 1.79 11.90
N TYR A 174 2.21 1.48 11.06
CA TYR A 174 1.50 0.21 11.08
C TYR A 174 2.43 -1.00 10.91
N VAL A 175 3.33 -0.94 9.94
CA VAL A 175 4.30 -2.03 9.67
C VAL A 175 5.32 -2.16 10.80
N CYS A 176 5.78 -1.04 11.37
CA CYS A 176 6.82 -1.03 12.40
C CYS A 176 6.27 -1.18 13.84
N THR A 177 4.95 -1.22 14.04
CA THR A 177 4.34 -1.33 15.37
C THR A 177 4.64 -2.69 16.01
N THR A 178 4.62 -3.77 15.22
CA THR A 178 4.90 -5.13 15.70
C THR A 178 6.08 -5.73 14.94
N SER A 179 6.89 -6.52 15.66
CA SER A 179 8.01 -7.27 15.06
C SER A 179 7.53 -8.18 13.93
N ASP A 180 6.41 -8.88 14.14
CA ASP A 180 5.88 -9.84 13.16
C ASP A 180 5.54 -9.20 11.82
N ARG A 181 4.90 -8.01 11.84
CA ARG A 181 4.59 -7.27 10.61
C ARG A 181 5.86 -6.81 9.89
N PHE A 182 6.79 -6.25 10.65
CA PHE A 182 8.08 -5.82 10.10
C PHE A 182 8.83 -6.99 9.47
N PHE A 183 8.98 -8.11 10.19
CA PHE A 183 9.71 -9.26 9.67
C PHE A 183 9.00 -9.93 8.50
N ALA A 184 7.66 -9.97 8.48
CA ALA A 184 6.90 -10.45 7.32
C ALA A 184 7.20 -9.63 6.05
N VAL A 185 7.17 -8.30 6.16
CA VAL A 185 7.50 -7.41 5.03
C VAL A 185 8.97 -7.55 4.64
N SER A 186 9.90 -7.49 5.61
CA SER A 186 11.34 -7.58 5.39
C SER A 186 11.74 -8.91 4.74
N LYS A 187 11.16 -10.03 5.21
CA LYS A 187 11.42 -11.35 4.63
C LYS A 187 11.01 -11.43 3.17
N VAL A 188 9.78 -11.01 2.84
CA VAL A 188 9.29 -11.06 1.45
C VAL A 188 10.13 -10.16 0.55
N LEU A 189 10.51 -8.97 0.99
CA LEU A 189 11.41 -8.08 0.25
C LEU A 189 12.79 -8.74 0.04
N SER A 190 13.33 -9.41 1.06
CA SER A 190 14.61 -10.13 0.97
C SER A 190 14.55 -11.28 -0.04
N ASP A 191 13.51 -12.10 0.01
CA ASP A 191 13.29 -13.19 -0.93
C ASP A 191 13.18 -12.66 -2.38
N MET A 192 12.48 -11.53 -2.56
CA MET A 192 12.38 -10.88 -3.87
C MET A 192 13.73 -10.38 -4.39
N VAL A 193 14.51 -9.69 -3.54
CA VAL A 193 15.85 -9.19 -3.91
C VAL A 193 16.77 -10.36 -4.28
N ASN A 194 16.75 -11.45 -3.52
CA ASN A 194 17.56 -12.64 -3.83
C ASN A 194 17.14 -13.28 -5.16
N ASN A 195 15.83 -13.31 -5.49
CA ASN A 195 15.36 -13.80 -6.78
C ASN A 195 15.79 -12.91 -7.96
N LEU A 196 16.02 -11.60 -7.71
CA LEU A 196 16.52 -10.68 -8.76
C LEU A 196 17.98 -10.93 -9.17
N ILE A 197 18.73 -11.74 -8.44
CA ILE A 197 20.08 -12.16 -8.82
C ILE A 197 20.01 -13.07 -10.07
N THR A 198 19.03 -13.96 -10.12
CA THR A 198 18.85 -14.92 -11.22
C THR A 198 17.89 -14.41 -12.31
N ALA A 199 16.90 -13.60 -11.94
CA ALA A 199 15.91 -13.02 -12.85
C ALA A 199 15.87 -11.47 -12.68
N PRO A 200 16.82 -10.74 -13.28
CA PRO A 200 16.98 -9.30 -13.04
C PRO A 200 15.80 -8.47 -13.55
N SER A 201 15.32 -7.53 -12.72
CA SER A 201 14.32 -6.53 -13.07
C SER A 201 14.63 -5.22 -12.35
N VAL A 202 15.11 -4.23 -13.10
CA VAL A 202 15.45 -2.89 -12.56
C VAL A 202 14.23 -2.26 -11.88
N ARG A 203 13.07 -2.40 -12.52
CA ARG A 203 11.82 -1.82 -12.02
C ARG A 203 11.43 -2.40 -10.65
N LEU A 204 11.55 -3.72 -10.50
CA LEU A 204 11.22 -4.38 -9.24
C LEU A 204 12.25 -4.05 -8.15
N LEU A 205 13.55 -4.07 -8.50
CA LEU A 205 14.62 -3.67 -7.59
C LEU A 205 14.43 -2.24 -7.07
N LYS A 206 14.03 -1.32 -7.95
CA LYS A 206 13.72 0.07 -7.58
C LYS A 206 12.67 0.16 -6.47
N HIS A 207 11.57 -0.59 -6.60
CA HIS A 207 10.53 -0.63 -5.59
C HIS A 207 11.03 -1.25 -4.27
N CYS A 208 11.80 -2.34 -4.33
CA CYS A 208 12.37 -2.98 -3.13
C CYS A 208 13.32 -2.04 -2.37
N VAL A 209 14.25 -1.41 -3.08
CA VAL A 209 15.20 -0.44 -2.48
C VAL A 209 14.44 0.72 -1.83
N ARG A 210 13.39 1.23 -2.47
CA ARG A 210 12.58 2.33 -1.93
C ARG A 210 11.82 1.91 -0.66
N CYS A 211 11.31 0.68 -0.62
CA CYS A 211 10.68 0.12 0.59
C CYS A 211 11.69 0.04 1.74
N TYR A 212 12.86 -0.54 1.51
CA TYR A 212 13.91 -0.62 2.53
C TYR A 212 14.37 0.75 3.02
N LEU A 213 14.61 1.68 2.11
CA LEU A 213 15.00 3.04 2.47
C LEU A 213 13.96 3.70 3.37
N ARG A 214 12.68 3.55 3.05
CA ARG A 214 11.61 4.11 3.89
C ARG A 214 11.52 3.44 5.26
N LEU A 215 11.74 2.13 5.36
CA LEU A 215 11.78 1.43 6.64
C LEU A 215 12.88 1.95 7.57
N THR A 216 14.00 2.49 7.04
CA THR A 216 15.07 3.07 7.87
C THR A 216 14.69 4.36 8.58
N ASP A 217 13.57 4.99 8.23
CA ASP A 217 13.06 6.16 8.94
C ASP A 217 12.54 5.81 10.34
N ASN A 218 12.15 4.55 10.56
CA ASN A 218 11.82 4.04 11.89
C ASN A 218 13.10 3.51 12.58
N PRO A 219 13.47 4.03 13.78
CA PRO A 219 14.73 3.64 14.45
C PRO A 219 14.83 2.15 14.76
N ARG A 220 13.74 1.50 15.19
CA ARG A 220 13.72 0.06 15.49
C ARG A 220 13.87 -0.79 14.23
N ALA A 221 13.17 -0.41 13.17
CA ALA A 221 13.28 -1.08 11.87
C ALA A 221 14.68 -0.90 11.28
N ARG A 222 15.29 0.29 11.41
CA ARG A 222 16.67 0.56 10.99
C ARG A 222 17.67 -0.35 11.69
N GLU A 223 17.52 -0.53 12.99
CA GLU A 223 18.39 -1.42 13.76
C GLU A 223 18.24 -2.87 13.29
N ALA A 224 17.01 -3.36 13.16
CA ALA A 224 16.75 -4.70 12.67
C ALA A 224 17.26 -4.94 11.22
N LEU A 225 17.28 -3.91 10.38
CA LEU A 225 17.80 -4.01 9.01
C LEU A 225 19.32 -4.15 8.95
N ARG A 226 20.06 -3.91 10.02
CA ARG A 226 21.51 -4.19 10.06
C ARG A 226 21.80 -5.66 9.79
N ASP A 227 20.94 -6.53 10.31
CA ASP A 227 21.09 -7.98 10.14
C ASP A 227 20.19 -8.54 9.04
N ALA A 228 19.01 -7.95 8.84
CA ALA A 228 17.99 -8.45 7.92
C ALA A 228 18.14 -8.00 6.46
N LEU A 229 18.97 -6.96 6.18
CA LEU A 229 19.15 -6.48 4.81
C LEU A 229 19.97 -7.47 3.99
N PRO A 230 19.50 -7.92 2.79
CA PRO A 230 20.22 -8.85 1.93
C PRO A 230 21.64 -8.41 1.61
N GLN A 231 22.58 -9.37 1.64
CA GLN A 231 23.97 -9.11 1.31
C GLN A 231 24.14 -8.58 -0.11
N SER A 232 23.33 -9.07 -1.05
CA SER A 232 23.33 -8.63 -2.46
C SER A 232 23.02 -7.14 -2.67
N LEU A 233 22.40 -6.46 -1.69
CA LEU A 233 22.25 -4.99 -1.71
C LEU A 233 23.47 -4.27 -1.10
N ARG A 234 24.34 -4.97 -0.38
CA ARG A 234 25.53 -4.40 0.28
C ARG A 234 26.79 -4.50 -0.57
N ASP A 235 26.80 -5.45 -1.50
CA ASP A 235 27.93 -5.70 -2.39
C ASP A 235 27.65 -5.19 -3.81
N GLU A 236 28.50 -5.59 -4.75
CA GLU A 236 28.46 -5.13 -6.14
C GLU A 236 27.46 -5.89 -7.03
N THR A 237 26.68 -6.82 -6.48
CA THR A 237 25.77 -7.71 -7.25
C THR A 237 24.88 -6.95 -8.24
N PHE A 238 24.32 -5.81 -7.83
CA PHE A 238 23.39 -5.03 -8.65
C PHE A 238 24.03 -3.80 -9.32
N LEU A 239 25.34 -3.56 -9.21
CA LEU A 239 25.97 -2.37 -9.79
C LEU A 239 25.77 -2.28 -11.31
N HIS A 240 25.89 -3.42 -12.01
CA HIS A 240 25.68 -3.48 -13.46
C HIS A 240 24.23 -3.17 -13.85
N LEU A 241 23.25 -3.63 -13.05
CA LEU A 241 21.83 -3.43 -13.28
C LEU A 241 21.41 -1.96 -13.02
N LEU A 242 22.12 -1.28 -12.12
CA LEU A 242 21.83 0.09 -11.71
C LEU A 242 22.70 1.14 -12.44
N ARG A 243 23.49 0.72 -13.46
CA ARG A 243 24.44 1.58 -14.15
C ARG A 243 23.78 2.86 -14.67
N ASP A 244 22.61 2.72 -15.28
CA ASP A 244 21.90 3.80 -15.97
C ASP A 244 20.79 4.45 -15.11
N ASP A 245 20.50 3.93 -13.90
CA ASP A 245 19.50 4.50 -12.99
C ASP A 245 20.17 5.19 -11.78
N LEU A 246 20.57 6.45 -11.99
CA LEU A 246 21.20 7.27 -10.95
C LEU A 246 20.30 7.45 -9.72
N THR A 247 18.98 7.44 -9.91
CA THR A 247 18.02 7.61 -8.81
C THR A 247 18.08 6.42 -7.85
N VAL A 248 18.05 5.19 -8.39
CA VAL A 248 18.11 3.98 -7.56
C VAL A 248 19.47 3.83 -6.91
N ARG A 249 20.55 4.18 -7.61
CA ARG A 249 21.90 4.21 -7.02
C ARG A 249 21.95 5.15 -5.82
N LYS A 250 21.40 6.37 -5.94
CA LYS A 250 21.32 7.31 -4.84
C LYS A 250 20.52 6.74 -3.65
N TRP A 251 19.38 6.14 -3.91
CA TRP A 251 18.56 5.52 -2.84
C TRP A 251 19.29 4.36 -2.17
N LEU A 252 20.00 3.52 -2.93
CA LEU A 252 20.78 2.42 -2.37
C LEU A 252 21.93 2.96 -1.49
N THR A 253 22.64 3.99 -1.93
CA THR A 253 23.67 4.65 -1.13
C THR A 253 23.09 5.20 0.18
N GLN A 254 21.96 5.91 0.11
CA GLN A 254 21.27 6.44 1.29
C GLN A 254 20.84 5.33 2.25
N LEU A 255 20.29 4.21 1.71
CA LEU A 255 19.92 3.04 2.49
C LEU A 255 21.12 2.47 3.27
N LEU A 256 22.23 2.25 2.59
CA LEU A 256 23.44 1.70 3.21
C LEU A 256 24.04 2.65 4.26
N GLN A 257 24.04 3.95 3.99
CA GLN A 257 24.43 4.97 4.97
C GLN A 257 23.54 4.96 6.20
N ALA A 258 22.21 4.93 6.01
CA ALA A 258 21.26 4.91 7.11
C ALA A 258 21.38 3.66 8.00
N VAL A 259 21.58 2.48 7.39
CA VAL A 259 21.74 1.21 8.13
C VAL A 259 23.08 1.17 8.87
N ASN A 260 24.15 1.70 8.28
CA ASN A 260 25.49 1.67 8.88
C ASN A 260 25.74 2.81 9.88
N SER A 261 24.88 3.84 9.91
CA SER A 261 25.03 4.96 10.85
C SER A 261 24.84 4.46 12.29
N PRO A 262 25.73 4.83 13.23
CA PRO A 262 25.53 4.48 14.63
C PRO A 262 24.21 5.08 15.12
N THR A 263 23.43 4.30 15.82
CA THR A 263 22.24 4.81 16.53
C THR A 263 22.77 5.76 17.59
N THR A 264 22.53 7.07 17.43
CA THR A 264 22.79 8.04 18.52
C THR A 264 21.88 7.58 19.66
N GLY A 265 22.48 6.88 20.61
CA GLY A 265 21.80 6.43 21.82
C GLY A 265 21.22 7.65 22.51
N VAL A 266 19.93 7.62 22.77
CA VAL A 266 19.39 8.37 23.91
C VAL A 266 20.15 7.85 25.12
N THR A 267 21.15 8.58 25.53
CA THR A 267 21.85 8.40 26.81
C THR A 267 20.76 8.45 27.88
N ARG A 268 20.42 7.27 28.37
CA ARG A 268 19.69 7.09 29.61
C ARG A 268 20.61 7.69 30.67
N ALA A 269 20.31 8.92 31.10
CA ALA A 269 20.93 9.53 32.24
C ALA A 269 20.63 8.61 33.44
N THR A 270 21.57 7.73 33.74
CA THR A 270 21.66 7.06 35.04
C THR A 270 22.10 8.15 36.00
N GLY A 271 21.13 8.74 36.71
CA GLY A 271 21.39 9.52 37.89
C GLY A 271 22.05 8.65 38.94
N GLY A 272 23.37 8.70 39.03
CA GLY A 272 24.12 8.26 40.17
C GLY A 272 23.90 9.27 41.31
N SER A 273 23.16 8.85 42.31
CA SER A 273 23.09 9.52 43.60
C SER A 273 24.40 9.30 44.35
N ASP A 274 25.19 10.35 44.47
CA ASP A 274 26.18 10.41 45.55
C ASP A 274 25.76 11.51 46.54
N VAL A 275 25.42 11.02 47.73
CA VAL A 275 25.14 11.76 48.94
C VAL A 275 26.49 12.04 49.64
N SER A 276 26.82 13.28 49.87
CA SER A 276 27.54 13.69 51.08
C SER A 276 27.68 15.22 51.20
N GLY A 277 27.17 15.74 52.30
CA GLY A 277 27.86 16.77 53.04
C GLY A 277 27.25 18.17 53.17
N LEU A 278 26.41 18.37 54.20
CA LEU A 278 26.45 19.44 55.19
C LEU A 278 26.49 20.93 54.78
N GLY A 279 25.49 21.66 55.28
CA GLY A 279 25.79 22.98 55.82
C GLY A 279 24.78 24.08 55.49
N GLY A 280 23.80 24.34 56.39
CA GLY A 280 23.56 25.60 57.00
C GLY A 280 22.83 26.72 56.28
N GLY A 281 21.69 27.15 56.83
CA GLY A 281 21.42 28.56 56.91
C GLY A 281 20.09 29.07 56.30
N SER A 282 19.02 29.05 57.12
CA SER A 282 18.11 30.16 57.49
C SER A 282 17.40 31.02 56.44
N ASN A 283 16.06 30.99 56.58
CA ASN A 283 15.10 32.12 56.59
C ASN A 283 14.93 33.01 55.34
N VAL A 284 13.75 33.40 54.90
CA VAL A 284 12.58 34.06 55.56
C VAL A 284 11.48 34.23 54.50
N LEU A 285 10.25 33.87 54.85
CA LEU A 285 8.96 34.52 54.67
C LEU A 285 8.62 35.40 53.45
N GLY A 286 7.41 35.15 52.99
CA GLY A 286 6.45 36.14 52.49
C GLY A 286 5.99 35.91 51.09
N GLY A 287 4.77 35.80 50.77
CA GLY A 287 3.47 36.14 51.29
C GLY A 287 2.47 36.07 50.15
N LEU A 288 1.39 35.42 50.41
CA LEU A 288 0.00 35.68 50.06
C LEU A 288 -0.34 36.81 49.06
N ASN A 289 -1.19 36.50 48.01
CA ASN A 289 -2.58 36.98 47.92
C ASN A 289 -3.14 36.72 46.52
N VAL A 290 -4.18 35.97 46.33
CA VAL A 290 -5.63 36.16 46.40
C VAL A 290 -6.20 37.25 45.48
N GLY A 291 -7.15 36.83 44.72
CA GLY A 291 -8.26 37.62 44.16
C GLY A 291 -8.16 37.77 42.64
N GLY A 292 -9.21 37.60 41.90
CA GLY A 292 -10.62 37.45 42.11
C GLY A 292 -11.30 37.72 40.77
N ALA A 293 -12.26 36.90 40.52
CA ALA A 293 -13.59 37.10 39.95
C ALA A 293 -13.92 38.21 38.93
N GLY A 294 -14.79 37.80 38.03
CA GLY A 294 -15.79 38.63 37.33
C GLY A 294 -15.56 38.60 35.81
N GLY A 295 -16.44 38.13 34.93
CA GLY A 295 -17.89 38.24 34.91
C GLY A 295 -18.28 39.08 33.71
N GLY A 296 -19.17 38.58 32.84
CA GLY A 296 -19.94 39.43 31.92
C GLY A 296 -19.99 38.96 30.47
N LEU A 297 -20.94 38.25 30.13
CA LEU A 297 -22.18 38.34 29.35
C LEU A 297 -22.25 39.42 28.24
N GLY A 298 -22.78 38.99 27.10
CA GLY A 298 -23.47 39.77 26.06
C GLY A 298 -22.82 39.53 24.70
N GLY A 299 -23.43 39.01 23.64
CA GLY A 299 -24.82 39.07 23.21
C GLY A 299 -24.85 39.77 21.87
N GLY A 300 -25.39 39.09 20.88
CA GLY A 300 -26.07 39.83 19.84
C GLY A 300 -25.51 39.77 18.41
N VAL A 301 -26.31 39.19 17.62
CA VAL A 301 -26.68 39.26 16.21
C VAL A 301 -25.88 38.37 15.29
#